data_353c7c44d662e2b7d2869175acad56a1
#
_entry.id   353c7c44d662e2b7d2869175acad56a1
#
_cell.length_a   1.000
_cell.length_b   1.000
_cell.length_c   1.000
_cell.angle_alpha   90.00
_cell.angle_beta   90.00
_cell.angle_gamma   90.00
#
_symmetry.space_group_name_H-M   'P 1'
#
loop_
_entity.id
_entity.type
_entity.pdbx_description
1 polymer ?
#
loop_
_entity_poly.entity_id
_entity_poly.type
_entity_poly.pdbx_seq_one_letter_code
_entity_poly.pdbx_strand_id
1 'polypeptide(L)'
;MAKTVFITGASTGIGATTARTAARAGWNVALFARSEDKLAALADEIGGAALALPGDASRLADQEAAVARAAEHFGGLDAAFANAGRGMTTAGTVEGDTDDISSMVDLNVKGVLWTGRAAIPELKKTRGTLVLTGSAAGRRHIQGSIYSATKWFVHGYAGNMAEEMREWGGRCTVIAPGMVDTPFFDEGKPDKLHPQDVADAVMHALEADPRAAIREIFLMPQT
;
A
#
# COMPACT_ATOMS: atom_id res chain seq x y z
N MET A 1 8.64 8.37 21.04
CA MET A 1 7.39 7.61 20.74
C MET A 1 7.69 6.64 19.61
N ALA A 2 6.99 5.50 19.55
CA ALA A 2 7.07 4.60 18.41
C ALA A 2 6.53 5.29 17.15
N LYS A 3 7.13 5.02 15.99
CA LYS A 3 6.64 5.53 14.71
C LYS A 3 5.35 4.82 14.31
N THR A 4 4.48 5.47 13.55
CA THR A 4 3.19 4.94 13.14
C THR A 4 3.10 4.83 11.62
N VAL A 5 2.64 3.67 11.12
CA VAL A 5 2.33 3.45 9.71
C VAL A 5 0.85 3.11 9.50
N PHE A 6 0.19 3.82 8.58
CA PHE A 6 -1.14 3.52 8.07
C PHE A 6 -1.04 2.59 6.86
N ILE A 7 -1.72 1.44 6.86
CA ILE A 7 -1.61 0.42 5.82
C ILE A 7 -2.98 0.12 5.22
N THR A 8 -3.19 0.42 3.94
CA THR A 8 -4.40 0.00 3.23
C THR A 8 -4.27 -1.42 2.68
N GLY A 9 -5.37 -2.16 2.65
CA GLY A 9 -5.36 -3.58 2.28
C GLY A 9 -4.63 -4.45 3.31
N ALA A 10 -4.69 -4.07 4.58
CA ALA A 10 -3.95 -4.71 5.67
C ALA A 10 -4.50 -6.09 6.07
N SER A 11 -5.66 -6.52 5.57
CA SER A 11 -6.32 -7.74 6.03
C SER A 11 -5.68 -9.05 5.51
N THR A 12 -4.88 -9.01 4.45
CA THR A 12 -4.28 -10.20 3.82
C THR A 12 -2.98 -9.88 3.09
N GLY A 13 -2.26 -10.91 2.65
CA GLY A 13 -1.12 -10.83 1.73
C GLY A 13 -0.03 -9.85 2.17
N ILE A 14 0.42 -9.01 1.24
CA ILE A 14 1.50 -8.04 1.48
C ILE A 14 1.18 -7.10 2.65
N GLY A 15 -0.04 -6.57 2.70
CA GLY A 15 -0.44 -5.61 3.75
C GLY A 15 -0.39 -6.20 5.15
N ALA A 16 -0.94 -7.41 5.34
CA ALA A 16 -0.91 -8.11 6.63
C ALA A 16 0.51 -8.49 7.05
N THR A 17 1.33 -8.95 6.08
CA THR A 17 2.73 -9.30 6.35
C THR A 17 3.55 -8.06 6.71
N THR A 18 3.35 -6.94 5.99
CA THR A 18 3.99 -5.66 6.32
C THR A 18 3.60 -5.18 7.71
N ALA A 19 2.32 -5.31 8.09
CA ALA A 19 1.86 -4.92 9.43
C ALA A 19 2.59 -5.71 10.54
N ARG A 20 2.68 -7.03 10.40
CA ARG A 20 3.44 -7.88 11.33
C ARG A 20 4.91 -7.51 11.40
N THR A 21 5.51 -7.25 10.25
CA THR A 21 6.95 -6.92 10.16
C THR A 21 7.23 -5.55 10.78
N ALA A 22 6.39 -4.54 10.51
CA ALA A 22 6.49 -3.22 11.10
C ALA A 22 6.29 -3.26 12.63
N ALA A 23 5.29 -3.99 13.12
CA ALA A 23 5.06 -4.14 14.55
C ALA A 23 6.24 -4.81 15.27
N ARG A 24 6.83 -5.87 14.68
CA ARG A 24 8.06 -6.50 15.20
C ARG A 24 9.26 -5.56 15.22
N ALA A 25 9.31 -4.59 14.31
CA ALA A 25 10.33 -3.53 14.27
C ALA A 25 10.04 -2.36 15.22
N GLY A 26 8.97 -2.45 16.03
CA GLY A 26 8.61 -1.44 17.03
C GLY A 26 7.76 -0.28 16.50
N TRP A 27 7.13 -0.44 15.33
CA TRP A 27 6.17 0.52 14.81
C TRP A 27 4.76 0.26 15.32
N ASN A 28 3.99 1.31 15.49
CA ASN A 28 2.54 1.23 15.56
C ASN A 28 1.97 1.03 14.15
N VAL A 29 0.90 0.22 14.03
CA VAL A 29 0.29 -0.13 12.76
C VAL A 29 -1.21 0.16 12.76
N ALA A 30 -1.64 1.07 11.91
CA ALA A 30 -3.04 1.36 11.65
C ALA A 30 -3.51 0.51 10.46
N LEU A 31 -4.33 -0.49 10.72
CA LEU A 31 -4.73 -1.54 9.80
C LEU A 31 -6.04 -1.16 9.12
N PHE A 32 -6.01 -0.84 7.81
CA PHE A 32 -7.19 -0.41 7.08
C PHE A 32 -7.58 -1.39 5.97
N ALA A 33 -8.79 -1.93 6.02
CA ALA A 33 -9.39 -2.77 4.98
C ALA A 33 -10.90 -2.96 5.24
N ARG A 34 -11.61 -3.58 4.26
CA ARG A 34 -13.06 -3.85 4.38
C ARG A 34 -13.40 -4.99 5.33
N SER A 35 -12.50 -5.98 5.47
CA SER A 35 -12.76 -7.21 6.23
C SER A 35 -12.50 -6.98 7.71
N GLU A 36 -13.51 -6.54 8.44
CA GLU A 36 -13.44 -6.21 9.86
C GLU A 36 -12.91 -7.37 10.71
N ASP A 37 -13.46 -8.58 10.51
CA ASP A 37 -13.05 -9.78 11.28
C ASP A 37 -11.55 -10.09 11.10
N LYS A 38 -11.03 -9.96 9.87
CA LYS A 38 -9.61 -10.20 9.59
C LYS A 38 -8.71 -9.12 10.17
N LEU A 39 -9.19 -7.86 10.18
CA LEU A 39 -8.46 -6.77 10.83
C LEU A 39 -8.42 -6.95 12.33
N ALA A 40 -9.55 -7.31 12.95
CA ALA A 40 -9.62 -7.57 14.38
C ALA A 40 -8.68 -8.71 14.79
N ALA A 41 -8.73 -9.84 14.06
CA ALA A 41 -7.84 -10.97 14.33
C ALA A 41 -6.35 -10.59 14.20
N LEU A 42 -5.98 -9.77 13.19
CA LEU A 42 -4.61 -9.30 13.02
C LEU A 42 -4.20 -8.31 14.12
N ALA A 43 -5.12 -7.43 14.54
CA ALA A 43 -4.86 -6.50 15.63
C ALA A 43 -4.68 -7.24 16.96
N ASP A 44 -5.50 -8.25 17.23
CA ASP A 44 -5.36 -9.11 18.43
C ASP A 44 -4.03 -9.88 18.43
N GLU A 45 -3.61 -10.39 17.27
CA GLU A 45 -2.32 -11.08 17.10
C GLU A 45 -1.14 -10.14 17.40
N ILE A 46 -1.19 -8.89 16.90
CA ILE A 46 -0.11 -7.90 17.08
C ILE A 46 -0.14 -7.29 18.48
N GLY A 47 -1.32 -7.11 19.05
CA GLY A 47 -1.51 -6.50 20.36
C GLY A 47 -1.55 -4.98 20.33
N GLY A 48 -1.16 -4.35 21.44
CA GLY A 48 -1.32 -2.90 21.67
C GLY A 48 -0.66 -1.96 20.66
N ALA A 49 0.19 -2.47 19.77
CA ALA A 49 0.78 -1.70 18.69
C ALA A 49 -0.12 -1.63 17.43
N ALA A 50 -1.29 -2.27 17.42
CA ALA A 50 -2.17 -2.31 16.26
C ALA A 50 -3.52 -1.65 16.54
N LEU A 51 -4.06 -0.98 15.52
CA LEU A 51 -5.40 -0.41 15.53
C LEU A 51 -6.15 -0.88 14.27
N ALA A 52 -7.25 -1.63 14.46
CA ALA A 52 -8.13 -2.03 13.38
C ALA A 52 -9.06 -0.87 12.97
N LEU A 53 -9.09 -0.57 11.68
CA LEU A 53 -9.85 0.53 11.09
C LEU A 53 -10.60 0.00 9.86
N PRO A 54 -11.82 -0.54 10.03
CA PRO A 54 -12.59 -1.03 8.90
C PRO A 54 -13.04 0.11 7.99
N GLY A 55 -12.97 -0.09 6.65
CA GLY A 55 -13.39 0.88 5.65
C GLY A 55 -12.97 0.49 4.24
N ASP A 56 -13.47 1.21 3.25
CA ASP A 56 -13.22 1.00 1.84
C ASP A 56 -12.18 1.98 1.30
N ALA A 57 -11.04 1.45 0.83
CA ALA A 57 -9.95 2.27 0.28
C ALA A 57 -10.32 3.02 -1.00
N SER A 58 -11.39 2.65 -1.70
CA SER A 58 -11.90 3.42 -2.85
C SER A 58 -12.69 4.67 -2.43
N ARG A 59 -12.99 4.85 -1.13
CA ARG A 59 -13.78 5.96 -0.59
C ARG A 59 -12.90 6.92 0.19
N LEU A 60 -12.83 8.18 -0.27
CA LEU A 60 -12.02 9.21 0.39
C LEU A 60 -12.40 9.39 1.87
N ALA A 61 -13.71 9.53 2.15
CA ALA A 61 -14.20 9.79 3.51
C ALA A 61 -13.80 8.68 4.50
N ASP A 62 -13.80 7.41 4.07
CA ASP A 62 -13.40 6.30 4.92
C ASP A 62 -11.89 6.37 5.24
N GLN A 63 -11.06 6.74 4.26
CA GLN A 63 -9.61 6.91 4.48
C GLN A 63 -9.29 8.13 5.35
N GLU A 64 -9.96 9.27 5.13
CA GLU A 64 -9.79 10.47 5.98
C GLU A 64 -10.15 10.19 7.44
N ALA A 65 -11.28 9.53 7.68
CA ALA A 65 -11.71 9.15 9.03
C ALA A 65 -10.71 8.16 9.68
N ALA A 66 -10.23 7.18 8.92
CA ALA A 66 -9.29 6.19 9.43
C ALA A 66 -7.91 6.80 9.75
N VAL A 67 -7.39 7.69 8.91
CA VAL A 67 -6.13 8.40 9.14
C VAL A 67 -6.24 9.31 10.36
N ALA A 68 -7.34 10.06 10.50
CA ALA A 68 -7.57 10.91 11.65
C ALA A 68 -7.59 10.10 12.96
N ARG A 69 -8.30 8.97 12.97
CA ARG A 69 -8.33 8.06 14.12
C ARG A 69 -6.97 7.45 14.45
N ALA A 70 -6.19 7.06 13.43
CA ALA A 70 -4.85 6.55 13.63
C ALA A 70 -3.92 7.60 14.26
N ALA A 71 -3.96 8.83 13.73
CA ALA A 71 -3.17 9.95 14.24
C ALA A 71 -3.56 10.34 15.68
N GLU A 72 -4.85 10.34 16.00
CA GLU A 72 -5.34 10.58 17.35
C GLU A 72 -4.87 9.49 18.32
N HIS A 73 -5.03 8.22 17.94
CA HIS A 73 -4.74 7.07 18.80
C HIS A 73 -3.25 6.92 19.10
N PHE A 74 -2.38 7.09 18.10
CA PHE A 74 -0.93 6.90 18.24
C PHE A 74 -0.13 8.20 18.41
N GLY A 75 -0.79 9.36 18.34
CA GLY A 75 -0.13 10.66 18.49
C GLY A 75 0.53 11.21 17.23
N GLY A 76 0.22 10.66 16.06
CA GLY A 76 0.72 11.11 14.76
C GLY A 76 0.88 9.98 13.76
N LEU A 77 1.32 10.35 12.54
CA LEU A 77 1.56 9.42 11.45
C LEU A 77 2.94 9.69 10.83
N ASP A 78 3.80 8.66 10.78
CA ASP A 78 5.15 8.76 10.20
C ASP A 78 5.22 8.16 8.80
N ALA A 79 4.32 7.23 8.48
CA ALA A 79 4.26 6.61 7.17
C ALA A 79 2.83 6.23 6.76
N ALA A 80 2.60 6.17 5.44
CA ALA A 80 1.41 5.56 4.87
C ALA A 80 1.81 4.59 3.76
N PHE A 81 1.21 3.41 3.76
CA PHE A 81 1.42 2.39 2.74
C PHE A 81 0.13 2.16 1.94
N ALA A 82 0.04 2.77 0.76
CA ALA A 82 -1.04 2.58 -0.19
C ALA A 82 -0.86 1.25 -0.91
N ASN A 83 -1.33 0.18 -0.26
CA ASN A 83 -1.13 -1.19 -0.72
C ASN A 83 -2.42 -1.82 -1.29
N ALA A 84 -3.60 -1.38 -0.88
CA ALA A 84 -4.86 -1.91 -1.39
C ALA A 84 -4.90 -1.92 -2.92
N GLY A 85 -5.27 -3.05 -3.51
CA GLY A 85 -5.36 -3.21 -4.95
C GLY A 85 -5.98 -4.55 -5.33
N ARG A 86 -6.42 -4.65 -6.58
CA ARG A 86 -6.99 -5.87 -7.17
C ARG A 86 -6.61 -6.02 -8.64
N GLY A 87 -6.69 -7.24 -9.14
CA GLY A 87 -6.60 -7.55 -10.57
C GLY A 87 -7.96 -7.51 -11.27
N MET A 88 -7.95 -7.88 -12.55
CA MET A 88 -9.16 -8.13 -13.35
C MET A 88 -9.44 -9.63 -13.42
N THR A 89 -10.71 -9.98 -13.54
CA THR A 89 -11.15 -11.36 -13.80
C THR A 89 -11.03 -11.71 -15.28
N THR A 90 -11.37 -10.79 -16.19
CA THR A 90 -11.30 -10.98 -17.63
C THR A 90 -10.45 -9.88 -18.25
N ALA A 91 -9.42 -10.24 -19.01
CA ALA A 91 -8.58 -9.29 -19.73
C ALA A 91 -9.28 -8.76 -20.98
N GLY A 92 -8.88 -7.55 -21.41
CA GLY A 92 -9.38 -6.91 -22.63
C GLY A 92 -10.22 -5.68 -22.36
N THR A 93 -10.13 -4.70 -23.26
CA THR A 93 -10.89 -3.45 -23.15
C THR A 93 -12.36 -3.66 -23.57
N VAL A 94 -12.59 -4.56 -24.51
CA VAL A 94 -13.93 -4.86 -25.05
C VAL A 94 -14.57 -6.04 -24.30
N GLU A 95 -13.79 -7.07 -24.00
CA GLU A 95 -14.22 -8.31 -23.37
C GLU A 95 -14.32 -8.21 -21.85
N GLY A 96 -13.63 -7.25 -21.23
CA GLY A 96 -13.64 -7.04 -19.79
C GLY A 96 -15.00 -6.55 -19.30
N ASP A 97 -15.44 -7.09 -18.15
CA ASP A 97 -16.64 -6.62 -17.48
C ASP A 97 -16.48 -5.17 -17.00
N THR A 98 -17.46 -4.31 -17.32
CA THR A 98 -17.39 -2.86 -17.03
C THR A 98 -17.39 -2.53 -15.55
N ASP A 99 -18.09 -3.31 -14.72
CA ASP A 99 -18.16 -3.09 -13.28
C ASP A 99 -16.86 -3.56 -12.62
N ASP A 100 -16.28 -4.67 -13.12
CA ASP A 100 -14.97 -5.16 -12.69
C ASP A 100 -13.85 -4.14 -13.02
N ILE A 101 -13.85 -3.60 -14.26
CA ILE A 101 -12.93 -2.55 -14.69
C ILE A 101 -13.09 -1.30 -13.80
N SER A 102 -14.33 -0.82 -13.61
CA SER A 102 -14.63 0.37 -12.82
C SER A 102 -14.15 0.21 -11.38
N SER A 103 -14.50 -0.91 -10.74
CA SER A 103 -14.10 -1.17 -9.35
C SER A 103 -12.58 -1.33 -9.19
N MET A 104 -11.88 -1.89 -10.19
CA MET A 104 -10.43 -1.97 -10.19
C MET A 104 -9.79 -0.58 -10.33
N VAL A 105 -10.30 0.28 -11.22
CA VAL A 105 -9.82 1.66 -11.39
C VAL A 105 -10.09 2.47 -10.11
N ASP A 106 -11.27 2.33 -9.53
CA ASP A 106 -11.62 3.00 -8.28
C ASP A 106 -10.67 2.63 -7.14
N LEU A 107 -10.29 1.36 -7.02
CA LEU A 107 -9.37 0.94 -5.98
C LEU A 107 -7.90 1.25 -6.32
N ASN A 108 -7.43 0.85 -7.52
CA ASN A 108 -6.00 0.91 -7.88
C ASN A 108 -5.53 2.33 -8.23
N VAL A 109 -6.43 3.21 -8.65
CA VAL A 109 -6.13 4.60 -9.02
C VAL A 109 -6.64 5.56 -7.96
N LYS A 110 -7.97 5.66 -7.79
CA LYS A 110 -8.54 6.60 -6.82
C LYS A 110 -8.15 6.22 -5.39
N GLY A 111 -8.17 4.91 -5.03
CA GLY A 111 -7.77 4.46 -3.70
C GLY A 111 -6.35 4.88 -3.31
N VAL A 112 -5.41 4.82 -4.25
CA VAL A 112 -4.04 5.29 -4.06
C VAL A 112 -3.99 6.81 -3.89
N LEU A 113 -4.72 7.56 -4.73
CA LEU A 113 -4.84 9.03 -4.60
C LEU A 113 -5.44 9.41 -3.24
N TRP A 114 -6.47 8.71 -2.80
CA TRP A 114 -7.15 8.98 -1.53
C TRP A 114 -6.24 8.67 -0.34
N THR A 115 -5.40 7.65 -0.41
CA THR A 115 -4.39 7.39 0.64
C THR A 115 -3.40 8.56 0.73
N GLY A 116 -2.89 9.04 -0.40
CA GLY A 116 -2.03 10.23 -0.43
C GLY A 116 -2.75 11.46 0.15
N ARG A 117 -3.96 11.76 -0.35
CA ARG A 117 -4.73 12.92 0.10
C ARG A 117 -5.03 12.90 1.61
N ALA A 118 -5.42 11.75 2.14
CA ALA A 118 -5.73 11.62 3.56
C ALA A 118 -4.48 11.69 4.45
N ALA A 119 -3.39 11.01 4.04
CA ALA A 119 -2.21 10.87 4.88
C ALA A 119 -1.23 12.05 4.83
N ILE A 120 -1.07 12.73 3.68
CA ILE A 120 -0.07 13.80 3.50
C ILE A 120 -0.15 14.91 4.56
N PRO A 121 -1.33 15.41 4.99
CA PRO A 121 -1.39 16.41 6.05
C PRO A 121 -0.70 15.99 7.35
N GLU A 122 -0.83 14.71 7.73
CA GLU A 122 -0.17 14.15 8.92
C GLU A 122 1.33 13.87 8.65
N LEU A 123 1.66 13.28 7.50
CA LEU A 123 3.04 13.00 7.10
C LEU A 123 3.88 14.28 7.01
N LYS A 124 3.27 15.41 6.66
CA LYS A 124 3.97 16.70 6.60
C LYS A 124 4.48 17.14 7.97
N LYS A 125 3.76 16.82 9.05
CA LYS A 125 4.15 17.16 10.43
C LYS A 125 5.40 16.40 10.88
N THR A 126 5.58 15.17 10.38
CA THR A 126 6.66 14.25 10.76
C THR A 126 7.80 14.16 9.73
N ARG A 127 7.66 14.84 8.58
CA ARG A 127 8.50 14.63 7.38
C ARG A 127 8.48 13.15 6.95
N GLY A 128 7.30 12.57 6.99
CA GLY A 128 7.05 11.14 6.84
C GLY A 128 7.22 10.61 5.43
N THR A 129 6.91 9.33 5.27
CA THR A 129 7.10 8.59 4.02
C THR A 129 5.78 8.03 3.49
N LEU A 130 5.48 8.28 2.22
CA LEU A 130 4.42 7.60 1.48
C LEU A 130 5.01 6.45 0.68
N VAL A 131 4.53 5.22 0.89
CA VAL A 131 4.91 4.03 0.12
C VAL A 131 3.73 3.57 -0.71
N LEU A 132 3.97 3.27 -1.99
CA LEU A 132 2.93 2.84 -2.93
C LEU A 132 3.25 1.45 -3.49
N THR A 133 2.25 0.58 -3.56
CA THR A 133 2.39 -0.71 -4.24
C THR A 133 2.21 -0.54 -5.75
N GLY A 134 3.32 -0.39 -6.46
CA GLY A 134 3.39 -0.51 -7.91
C GLY A 134 3.27 -1.96 -8.39
N SER A 135 3.95 -2.29 -9.45
CA SER A 135 4.08 -3.65 -9.99
C SER A 135 5.11 -3.67 -11.12
N ALA A 136 5.73 -4.81 -11.39
CA ALA A 136 6.43 -5.06 -12.64
C ALA A 136 5.54 -4.84 -13.88
N ALA A 137 4.22 -5.05 -13.75
CA ALA A 137 3.23 -4.75 -14.78
C ALA A 137 3.13 -3.26 -15.10
N GLY A 138 3.47 -2.36 -14.17
CA GLY A 138 3.53 -0.91 -14.40
C GLY A 138 4.77 -0.45 -15.18
N ARG A 139 5.61 -1.38 -15.65
CA ARG A 139 6.80 -1.14 -16.46
C ARG A 139 6.81 -1.90 -17.78
N ARG A 140 5.71 -2.59 -18.09
CA ARG A 140 5.56 -3.39 -19.30
C ARG A 140 4.24 -3.12 -19.97
N HIS A 141 4.24 -3.10 -21.30
CA HIS A 141 3.00 -3.14 -22.06
C HIS A 141 2.52 -4.59 -22.13
N ILE A 142 1.35 -4.85 -21.55
CA ILE A 142 0.75 -6.18 -21.50
C ILE A 142 -0.58 -6.10 -22.26
N GLN A 143 -0.69 -6.84 -23.36
CA GLN A 143 -1.88 -6.86 -24.21
C GLN A 143 -3.14 -7.16 -23.37
N GLY A 144 -4.16 -6.33 -23.51
CA GLY A 144 -5.45 -6.50 -22.82
C GLY A 144 -5.44 -6.22 -21.32
N SER A 145 -4.31 -5.80 -20.74
CA SER A 145 -4.21 -5.59 -19.29
C SER A 145 -4.48 -4.15 -18.87
N ILE A 146 -5.73 -3.84 -18.53
CA ILE A 146 -6.08 -2.56 -17.89
C ILE A 146 -5.42 -2.45 -16.51
N TYR A 147 -5.25 -3.58 -15.80
CA TYR A 147 -4.47 -3.62 -14.55
C TYR A 147 -3.08 -3.03 -14.73
N SER A 148 -2.36 -3.42 -15.81
CA SER A 148 -1.05 -2.84 -16.12
C SER A 148 -1.12 -1.32 -16.22
N ALA A 149 -2.13 -0.77 -16.90
CA ALA A 149 -2.32 0.67 -17.01
C ALA A 149 -2.54 1.35 -15.65
N THR A 150 -3.31 0.73 -14.74
CA THR A 150 -3.45 1.26 -13.36
C THR A 150 -2.13 1.28 -12.61
N LYS A 151 -1.24 0.32 -12.86
CA LYS A 151 0.08 0.29 -12.23
C LYS A 151 1.07 1.27 -12.87
N TRP A 152 0.97 1.56 -14.16
CA TRP A 152 1.67 2.69 -14.78
C TRP A 152 1.28 4.02 -14.12
N PHE A 153 -0.01 4.22 -13.85
CA PHE A 153 -0.47 5.39 -13.10
C PHE A 153 0.23 5.50 -11.74
N VAL A 154 0.33 4.39 -10.98
CA VAL A 154 0.97 4.40 -9.64
C VAL A 154 2.43 4.83 -9.73
N HIS A 155 3.19 4.33 -10.72
CA HIS A 155 4.58 4.74 -10.92
C HIS A 155 4.71 6.24 -11.26
N GLY A 156 3.86 6.75 -12.17
CA GLY A 156 3.83 8.18 -12.51
C GLY A 156 3.45 9.05 -11.31
N TYR A 157 2.43 8.64 -10.56
CA TYR A 157 1.99 9.34 -9.35
C TYR A 157 3.08 9.36 -8.27
N ALA A 158 3.77 8.24 -8.05
CA ALA A 158 4.88 8.18 -7.09
C ALA A 158 5.99 9.18 -7.42
N GLY A 159 6.33 9.32 -8.70
CA GLY A 159 7.31 10.30 -9.17
C GLY A 159 6.90 11.73 -8.84
N ASN A 160 5.64 12.09 -9.14
CA ASN A 160 5.09 13.43 -8.85
C ASN A 160 5.07 13.68 -7.33
N MET A 161 4.57 12.72 -6.54
CA MET A 161 4.53 12.84 -5.09
C MET A 161 5.91 12.97 -4.47
N ALA A 162 6.90 12.29 -5.01
CA ALA A 162 8.25 12.41 -4.51
C ALA A 162 8.84 13.83 -4.71
N GLU A 163 8.46 14.55 -5.78
CA GLU A 163 8.86 15.95 -5.96
C GLU A 163 8.05 16.88 -5.04
N GLU A 164 6.74 16.69 -4.94
CA GLU A 164 5.89 17.47 -4.04
C GLU A 164 6.31 17.32 -2.57
N MET A 165 6.56 16.09 -2.12
CA MET A 165 6.92 15.81 -0.73
C MET A 165 8.33 16.29 -0.38
N ARG A 166 9.24 16.38 -1.34
CA ARG A 166 10.61 16.89 -1.15
C ARG A 166 10.65 18.32 -0.61
N GLU A 167 9.67 19.16 -0.97
CA GLU A 167 9.62 20.57 -0.52
C GLU A 167 9.57 20.71 1.00
N TRP A 168 9.04 19.71 1.70
CA TRP A 168 8.92 19.70 3.16
C TRP A 168 9.71 18.56 3.83
N GLY A 169 10.61 17.90 3.08
CA GLY A 169 11.48 16.85 3.58
C GLY A 169 10.84 15.47 3.72
N GLY A 170 9.64 15.27 3.15
CA GLY A 170 9.00 13.98 3.05
C GLY A 170 9.53 13.14 1.88
N ARG A 171 9.15 11.87 1.83
CA ARG A 171 9.62 10.90 0.84
C ARG A 171 8.46 10.13 0.25
N CYS A 172 8.57 9.79 -1.03
CA CYS A 172 7.66 8.85 -1.69
C CYS A 172 8.44 7.73 -2.36
N THR A 173 8.05 6.49 -2.10
CA THR A 173 8.70 5.29 -2.65
C THR A 173 7.66 4.41 -3.31
N VAL A 174 7.92 3.91 -4.51
CA VAL A 174 7.13 2.83 -5.11
C VAL A 174 7.84 1.50 -4.90
N ILE A 175 7.13 0.50 -4.39
CA ILE A 175 7.58 -0.88 -4.36
C ILE A 175 6.93 -1.58 -5.56
N ALA A 176 7.74 -2.11 -6.46
CA ALA A 176 7.30 -2.68 -7.73
C ALA A 176 7.61 -4.18 -7.80
N PRO A 177 6.80 -5.03 -7.18
CA PRO A 177 7.03 -6.47 -7.21
C PRO A 177 6.58 -7.10 -8.53
N GLY A 178 7.22 -8.23 -8.89
CA GLY A 178 6.68 -9.23 -9.80
C GLY A 178 5.52 -9.99 -9.17
N MET A 179 5.33 -11.25 -9.55
CA MET A 179 4.31 -12.10 -8.91
C MET A 179 4.70 -12.38 -7.45
N VAL A 180 3.72 -12.24 -6.57
CA VAL A 180 3.85 -12.51 -5.12
C VAL A 180 2.81 -13.54 -4.73
N ASP A 181 3.19 -14.58 -4.02
CA ASP A 181 2.28 -15.62 -3.53
C ASP A 181 1.34 -15.08 -2.45
N THR A 182 0.18 -14.64 -2.89
CA THR A 182 -0.85 -14.02 -2.05
C THR A 182 -2.25 -14.38 -2.55
N PRO A 183 -3.30 -14.16 -1.74
CA PRO A 183 -4.69 -14.28 -2.16
C PRO A 183 -5.14 -13.30 -3.27
N PHE A 184 -4.20 -12.56 -3.87
CA PHE A 184 -4.45 -11.78 -5.09
C PHE A 184 -4.68 -12.69 -6.31
N PHE A 185 -4.14 -13.89 -6.27
CA PHE A 185 -4.32 -14.92 -7.28
C PHE A 185 -5.23 -16.03 -6.75
N ASP A 186 -6.10 -16.58 -7.58
CA ASP A 186 -6.98 -17.69 -7.23
C ASP A 186 -6.20 -18.98 -6.92
N GLU A 187 -5.03 -19.13 -7.54
CA GLU A 187 -4.11 -20.25 -7.32
C GLU A 187 -2.82 -19.76 -6.64
N GLY A 188 -2.33 -20.51 -5.68
CA GLY A 188 -1.04 -20.24 -5.03
C GLY A 188 0.12 -20.19 -6.03
N LYS A 189 1.12 -19.40 -5.73
CA LYS A 189 2.31 -19.17 -6.55
C LYS A 189 3.59 -19.42 -5.73
N PRO A 190 3.78 -20.64 -5.19
CA PRO A 190 4.84 -20.93 -4.20
C PRO A 190 6.27 -20.70 -4.72
N ASP A 191 6.47 -20.74 -6.05
CA ASP A 191 7.77 -20.49 -6.68
C ASP A 191 8.03 -19.01 -6.98
N LYS A 192 7.14 -18.10 -6.53
CA LYS A 192 7.26 -16.66 -6.74
C LYS A 192 7.66 -15.95 -5.45
N LEU A 193 7.70 -14.62 -5.47
CA LEU A 193 8.02 -13.85 -4.28
C LEU A 193 7.05 -14.20 -3.14
N HIS A 194 7.57 -14.27 -1.93
CA HIS A 194 6.73 -14.31 -0.74
C HIS A 194 6.31 -12.91 -0.31
N PRO A 195 5.16 -12.76 0.38
CA PRO A 195 4.75 -11.47 0.94
C PRO A 195 5.82 -10.83 1.84
N GLN A 196 6.67 -11.65 2.48
CA GLN A 196 7.76 -11.18 3.33
C GLN A 196 8.83 -10.42 2.52
N ASP A 197 9.17 -10.85 1.30
CA ASP A 197 10.15 -10.17 0.45
C ASP A 197 9.71 -8.72 0.17
N VAL A 198 8.40 -8.53 -0.03
CA VAL A 198 7.82 -7.20 -0.27
C VAL A 198 7.73 -6.40 1.03
N ALA A 199 7.38 -7.04 2.15
CA ALA A 199 7.34 -6.38 3.45
C ALA A 199 8.73 -5.87 3.87
N ASP A 200 9.78 -6.65 3.64
CA ASP A 200 11.17 -6.26 3.92
C ASP A 200 11.60 -5.07 3.06
N ALA A 201 11.18 -5.03 1.79
CA ALA A 201 11.43 -3.88 0.91
C ALA A 201 10.67 -2.61 1.38
N VAL A 202 9.43 -2.75 1.87
CA VAL A 202 8.69 -1.65 2.48
C VAL A 202 9.43 -1.15 3.72
N MET A 203 9.84 -2.03 4.63
CA MET A 203 10.58 -1.63 5.83
C MET A 203 11.91 -0.97 5.49
N HIS A 204 12.65 -1.48 4.49
CA HIS A 204 13.87 -0.84 4.01
C HIS A 204 13.61 0.62 3.55
N ALA A 205 12.52 0.88 2.85
CA ALA A 205 12.15 2.24 2.45
C ALA A 205 11.76 3.12 3.64
N LEU A 206 11.04 2.57 4.63
CA LEU A 206 10.60 3.29 5.82
C LEU A 206 11.75 3.65 6.77
N GLU A 207 12.74 2.76 6.90
CA GLU A 207 13.88 2.88 7.82
C GLU A 207 15.12 3.51 7.17
N ALA A 208 15.08 3.83 5.88
CA ALA A 208 16.16 4.50 5.20
C ALA A 208 16.56 5.81 5.90
N ASP A 209 17.85 6.12 5.88
CA ASP A 209 18.37 7.41 6.41
C ASP A 209 17.56 8.58 5.82
N PRO A 210 17.11 9.55 6.61
CA PRO A 210 16.34 10.70 6.12
C PRO A 210 16.98 11.47 4.95
N ARG A 211 18.29 11.39 4.77
CA ARG A 211 19.00 11.97 3.62
C ARG A 211 18.85 11.14 2.34
N ALA A 212 18.43 9.87 2.46
CA ALA A 212 18.28 8.95 1.33
C ALA A 212 16.81 8.90 0.89
N ALA A 213 16.51 9.37 -0.30
CA ALA A 213 15.21 9.23 -0.93
C ALA A 213 15.21 8.01 -1.86
N ILE A 214 14.78 6.87 -1.35
CA ILE A 214 14.56 5.68 -2.17
C ILE A 214 13.32 5.94 -3.04
N ARG A 215 13.49 6.05 -4.35
CA ARG A 215 12.39 6.35 -5.28
C ARG A 215 11.62 5.12 -5.68
N GLU A 216 12.33 4.00 -5.83
CA GLU A 216 11.75 2.74 -6.23
C GLU A 216 12.56 1.56 -5.72
N ILE A 217 11.86 0.47 -5.37
CA ILE A 217 12.43 -0.85 -5.16
C ILE A 217 11.72 -1.83 -6.09
N PHE A 218 12.47 -2.40 -7.03
CA PHE A 218 11.97 -3.34 -8.01
C PHE A 218 12.39 -4.76 -7.62
N LEU A 219 11.41 -5.65 -7.47
CA LEU A 219 11.60 -7.02 -7.00
C LEU A 219 11.05 -8.01 -8.03
N MET A 220 11.84 -8.99 -8.43
CA MET A 220 11.39 -10.05 -9.33
C MET A 220 11.69 -11.42 -8.73
N PRO A 221 10.80 -12.41 -8.91
CA PRO A 221 11.17 -13.79 -8.60
C PRO A 221 12.33 -14.21 -9.49
N GLN A 222 13.20 -15.09 -8.97
CA GLN A 222 14.34 -15.61 -9.74
C GLN A 222 13.92 -16.63 -10.81
N THR A 223 12.72 -17.22 -10.66
CA THR A 223 12.20 -18.27 -11.57
C THR A 223 10.82 -17.90 -12.10
#